data_f17c8ee69a69ea317bff658a1f35f6e8
#
_entry.id   f17c8ee69a69ea317bff658a1f35f6e8
#
_cell.length_a   1.000
_cell.length_b   1.000
_cell.length_c   1.000
_cell.angle_alpha   90.00
_cell.angle_beta   90.00
_cell.angle_gamma   90.00
#
_symmetry.space_group_name_H-M   'P 1'
#
loop_
_entity.id
_entity.type
_entity.pdbx_description
1 polymer ?
#
loop_
_entity_poly.entity_id
_entity_poly.type
_entity_poly.pdbx_seq_one_letter_code
_entity_poly.pdbx_strand_id
1 'polypeptide(L)'
;MQILLACAKDMTTRPELTPELTTKPRFLEEAERHALQLAAFSEAEFGKALKCNARLAILNKLRYLSFFDPEGYGAAVLSYNGMAYRHLRAWDFTEAEYAYANDHLWICSFLYGLLRPMDRIKNYRLEGTVKLPDNDDRSMFDFWKPLLTDALIDSVKQDDGCLVHLATDEMTRLFDWRRVKREVKVLEPQFFVCEGEKLKTVVVYAKMCRGAMTRYILQNRLKTREELTAFSYEEFHYRPDAIPARPDVLPFVLE
;
A
#
# COMPACT_ATOMS: atom_id res chain seq x y z
N MET A 1 9.34 11.03 -8.83
CA MET A 1 9.59 9.75 -8.12
C MET A 1 8.31 9.02 -7.85
N GLN A 2 8.33 7.69 -7.96
CA GLN A 2 7.19 6.84 -7.61
C GLN A 2 7.23 6.46 -6.12
N ILE A 3 6.07 6.26 -5.53
CA ILE A 3 5.91 5.86 -4.12
C ILE A 3 5.22 4.51 -4.07
N LEU A 4 5.66 3.61 -3.20
CA LEU A 4 4.99 2.35 -2.93
C LEU A 4 4.48 2.33 -1.48
N LEU A 5 3.18 2.20 -1.28
CA LEU A 5 2.53 2.14 0.03
C LEU A 5 1.80 0.82 0.22
N ALA A 6 1.71 0.32 1.45
CA ALA A 6 0.94 -0.89 1.77
C ALA A 6 -0.56 -0.59 1.86
N CYS A 7 -1.40 -1.56 1.51
CA CYS A 7 -2.84 -1.53 1.84
C CYS A 7 -3.08 -1.55 3.36
N ALA A 8 -4.33 -1.39 3.76
CA ALA A 8 -4.77 -1.56 5.14
C ALA A 8 -5.83 -2.66 5.24
N LYS A 9 -5.85 -3.36 6.40
CA LYS A 9 -6.89 -4.36 6.69
C LYS A 9 -8.25 -3.72 6.96
N ASP A 10 -8.23 -2.53 7.56
CA ASP A 10 -9.42 -1.73 7.81
C ASP A 10 -9.74 -0.89 6.58
N MET A 11 -10.97 -0.98 6.15
CA MET A 11 -11.50 -0.23 5.01
C MET A 11 -12.83 0.42 5.39
N THR A 12 -13.10 1.55 4.77
CA THR A 12 -14.32 2.33 4.97
C THR A 12 -14.91 2.73 3.62
N THR A 13 -16.16 3.13 3.63
CA THR A 13 -16.80 3.80 2.49
C THR A 13 -17.00 5.26 2.87
N ARG A 14 -16.62 6.18 1.98
CA ARG A 14 -16.77 7.62 2.13
C ARG A 14 -17.58 8.18 0.97
N PRO A 15 -18.91 7.97 0.97
CA PRO A 15 -19.76 8.38 -0.15
C PRO A 15 -19.82 9.90 -0.33
N GLU A 16 -19.49 10.67 0.71
CA GLU A 16 -19.39 12.11 0.68
C GLU A 16 -18.17 12.64 -0.08
N LEU A 17 -17.16 11.78 -0.32
CA LEU A 17 -15.95 12.13 -1.04
C LEU A 17 -16.03 11.54 -2.45
N THR A 18 -16.33 12.38 -3.42
CA THR A 18 -16.47 12.00 -4.84
C THR A 18 -15.49 12.79 -5.71
N PRO A 19 -14.21 12.45 -5.73
CA PRO A 19 -13.24 13.08 -6.63
C PRO A 19 -13.70 13.00 -8.09
N GLU A 20 -13.43 14.04 -8.88
CA GLU A 20 -13.76 14.07 -10.30
C GLU A 20 -13.00 13.00 -11.09
N LEU A 21 -11.72 12.82 -10.74
CA LEU A 21 -10.88 11.78 -11.33
C LEU A 21 -11.27 10.39 -10.81
N THR A 22 -11.60 9.48 -11.71
CA THR A 22 -11.78 8.06 -11.38
C THR A 22 -11.06 7.19 -12.40
N THR A 23 -10.41 6.13 -11.92
CA THR A 23 -9.70 5.15 -12.76
C THR A 23 -10.16 3.73 -12.45
N LYS A 24 -9.80 2.79 -13.35
CA LYS A 24 -10.05 1.36 -13.15
C LYS A 24 -8.76 0.67 -12.71
N PRO A 25 -8.84 -0.27 -11.76
CA PRO A 25 -7.68 -1.08 -11.38
C PRO A 25 -7.05 -1.77 -12.60
N ARG A 26 -5.73 -1.72 -12.69
CA ARG A 26 -4.96 -2.33 -13.79
C ARG A 26 -5.21 -3.85 -13.89
N PHE A 27 -5.39 -4.51 -12.77
CA PHE A 27 -5.60 -5.96 -12.66
C PHE A 27 -7.02 -6.29 -12.18
N LEU A 28 -8.02 -5.58 -12.74
CA LEU A 28 -9.42 -5.77 -12.34
C LEU A 28 -9.93 -7.18 -12.66
N GLU A 29 -9.57 -7.74 -13.81
CA GLU A 29 -9.99 -9.08 -14.23
C GLU A 29 -9.51 -10.17 -13.28
N GLU A 30 -8.25 -10.07 -12.83
CA GLU A 30 -7.69 -10.97 -11.82
C GLU A 30 -8.40 -10.80 -10.47
N ALA A 31 -8.68 -9.56 -10.07
CA ALA A 31 -9.39 -9.28 -8.83
C ALA A 31 -10.82 -9.84 -8.84
N GLU A 32 -11.53 -9.70 -9.95
CA GLU A 32 -12.89 -10.25 -10.14
C GLU A 32 -12.88 -11.78 -10.10
N ARG A 33 -11.92 -12.43 -10.76
CA ARG A 33 -11.74 -13.88 -10.71
C ARG A 33 -11.47 -14.37 -9.29
N HIS A 34 -10.59 -13.69 -8.54
CA HIS A 34 -10.32 -14.00 -7.14
C HIS A 34 -11.56 -13.78 -6.26
N ALA A 35 -12.30 -12.70 -6.50
CA ALA A 35 -13.50 -12.40 -5.75
C ALA A 35 -14.60 -13.46 -5.94
N LEU A 36 -14.76 -13.99 -7.15
CA LEU A 36 -15.69 -15.10 -7.44
C LEU A 36 -15.34 -16.36 -6.62
N GLN A 37 -14.07 -16.74 -6.58
CA GLN A 37 -13.61 -17.88 -5.79
C GLN A 37 -13.84 -17.65 -4.29
N LEU A 38 -13.50 -16.45 -3.80
CA LEU A 38 -13.71 -16.09 -2.41
C LEU A 38 -15.19 -16.01 -2.04
N ALA A 39 -16.06 -15.60 -2.96
CA ALA A 39 -17.51 -15.63 -2.73
C ALA A 39 -18.06 -17.05 -2.48
N ALA A 40 -17.38 -18.10 -2.97
CA ALA A 40 -17.73 -19.49 -2.70
C ALA A 40 -17.29 -20.01 -1.32
N PHE A 41 -16.35 -19.32 -0.64
CA PHE A 41 -15.86 -19.74 0.68
C PHE A 41 -16.97 -19.70 1.72
N SER A 42 -17.02 -20.71 2.58
CA SER A 42 -17.81 -20.70 3.80
C SER A 42 -17.23 -19.73 4.84
N GLU A 43 -18.03 -19.37 5.85
CA GLU A 43 -17.56 -18.54 6.97
C GLU A 43 -16.37 -19.17 7.71
N ALA A 44 -16.36 -20.51 7.86
CA ALA A 44 -15.29 -21.25 8.50
C ALA A 44 -13.99 -21.17 7.67
N GLU A 45 -14.08 -21.27 6.34
CA GLU A 45 -12.94 -21.11 5.44
C GLU A 45 -12.39 -19.69 5.50
N PHE A 46 -13.24 -18.65 5.53
CA PHE A 46 -12.80 -17.28 5.76
C PHE A 46 -12.09 -17.11 7.10
N GLY A 47 -12.65 -17.65 8.19
CA GLY A 47 -12.03 -17.59 9.51
C GLY A 47 -10.62 -18.17 9.50
N LYS A 48 -10.43 -19.31 8.84
CA LYS A 48 -9.13 -19.99 8.70
C LYS A 48 -8.18 -19.21 7.78
N ALA A 49 -8.64 -18.81 6.60
CA ALA A 49 -7.83 -18.12 5.58
C ALA A 49 -7.33 -16.75 6.05
N LEU A 50 -8.20 -15.96 6.69
CA LEU A 50 -7.91 -14.60 7.15
C LEU A 50 -7.40 -14.56 8.60
N LYS A 51 -7.34 -15.72 9.30
CA LYS A 51 -6.95 -15.83 10.72
C LYS A 51 -7.72 -14.80 11.58
N CYS A 52 -9.03 -14.76 11.43
CA CYS A 52 -9.90 -13.79 12.07
C CYS A 52 -11.05 -14.47 12.82
N ASN A 53 -11.72 -13.70 13.71
CA ASN A 53 -12.89 -14.18 14.44
C ASN A 53 -14.12 -14.32 13.52
N ALA A 54 -15.18 -15.02 14.01
CA ALA A 54 -16.39 -15.30 13.25
C ALA A 54 -17.07 -14.02 12.71
N ARG A 55 -17.13 -12.95 13.51
CA ARG A 55 -17.73 -11.66 13.09
C ARG A 55 -17.05 -11.09 11.85
N LEU A 56 -15.71 -11.11 11.82
CA LEU A 56 -14.94 -10.64 10.66
C LEU A 56 -15.05 -11.61 9.48
N ALA A 57 -15.15 -12.91 9.72
CA ALA A 57 -15.36 -13.90 8.66
C ALA A 57 -16.70 -13.65 7.94
N ILE A 58 -17.79 -13.50 8.71
CA ILE A 58 -19.13 -13.17 8.17
C ILE A 58 -19.11 -11.85 7.37
N LEU A 59 -18.54 -10.79 7.96
CA LEU A 59 -18.44 -9.49 7.28
C LEU A 59 -17.74 -9.62 5.91
N ASN A 60 -16.64 -10.35 5.85
CA ASN A 60 -15.89 -10.50 4.61
C ASN A 60 -16.59 -11.43 3.61
N LYS A 61 -17.28 -12.47 4.07
CA LYS A 61 -18.19 -13.28 3.24
C LYS A 61 -19.22 -12.38 2.53
N LEU A 62 -19.89 -11.51 3.28
CA LEU A 62 -20.88 -10.58 2.73
C LEU A 62 -20.27 -9.61 1.70
N ARG A 63 -19.06 -9.09 1.97
CA ARG A 63 -18.33 -8.23 1.03
C ARG A 63 -18.07 -8.92 -0.31
N TYR A 64 -17.67 -10.20 -0.30
CA TYR A 64 -17.44 -10.95 -1.54
C TYR A 64 -18.73 -11.38 -2.22
N LEU A 65 -19.81 -11.65 -1.51
CA LEU A 65 -21.13 -11.91 -2.10
C LEU A 65 -21.69 -10.69 -2.84
N SER A 66 -21.44 -9.47 -2.31
CA SER A 66 -21.86 -8.21 -2.93
C SER A 66 -20.78 -7.56 -3.82
N PHE A 67 -19.71 -8.31 -4.16
CA PHE A 67 -18.59 -7.73 -4.88
C PHE A 67 -18.98 -7.17 -6.26
N PHE A 68 -19.91 -7.83 -6.94
CA PHE A 68 -20.36 -7.45 -8.28
C PHE A 68 -21.56 -6.49 -8.30
N ASP A 69 -22.08 -6.09 -7.15
CA ASP A 69 -23.13 -5.10 -7.07
C ASP A 69 -22.64 -3.75 -7.63
N PRO A 70 -23.48 -2.97 -8.30
CA PRO A 70 -23.08 -1.69 -8.92
C PRO A 70 -22.67 -0.63 -7.91
N GLU A 71 -23.08 -0.77 -6.65
CA GLU A 71 -22.86 0.20 -5.57
C GLU A 71 -21.68 -0.20 -4.68
N GLY A 72 -21.26 0.71 -3.79
CA GLY A 72 -20.25 0.45 -2.76
C GLY A 72 -18.79 0.50 -3.25
N TYR A 73 -18.55 1.13 -4.41
CA TYR A 73 -17.20 1.47 -4.86
C TYR A 73 -16.70 2.78 -4.25
N GLY A 74 -15.40 2.86 -3.98
CA GLY A 74 -14.72 4.09 -3.57
C GLY A 74 -13.33 4.18 -4.19
N ALA A 75 -12.74 5.37 -4.23
CA ALA A 75 -11.35 5.56 -4.61
C ALA A 75 -10.43 4.81 -3.62
N ALA A 76 -9.42 4.11 -4.11
CA ALA A 76 -8.58 3.24 -3.30
C ALA A 76 -7.95 3.99 -2.11
N VAL A 77 -7.39 5.18 -2.34
CA VAL A 77 -6.75 5.98 -1.29
C VAL A 77 -7.73 6.44 -0.21
N LEU A 78 -9.02 6.58 -0.52
CA LEU A 78 -10.08 6.98 0.41
C LEU A 78 -10.77 5.77 1.07
N SER A 79 -10.64 4.59 0.48
CA SER A 79 -11.25 3.35 0.98
C SER A 79 -10.43 2.69 2.09
N TYR A 80 -9.11 2.79 2.06
CA TYR A 80 -8.27 2.27 3.13
C TYR A 80 -8.30 3.21 4.35
N ASN A 81 -8.47 2.64 5.56
CA ASN A 81 -8.61 3.38 6.82
C ASN A 81 -7.61 2.96 7.90
N GLY A 82 -6.47 2.40 7.50
CA GLY A 82 -5.38 2.08 8.43
C GLY A 82 -4.58 3.31 8.87
N MET A 83 -3.69 3.10 9.85
CA MET A 83 -2.90 4.19 10.44
C MET A 83 -2.15 5.04 9.40
N ALA A 84 -1.52 4.43 8.38
CA ALA A 84 -0.86 5.18 7.32
C ALA A 84 -1.82 6.11 6.56
N TYR A 85 -3.02 5.64 6.23
CA TYR A 85 -4.02 6.44 5.50
C TYR A 85 -4.60 7.58 6.33
N ARG A 86 -4.74 7.38 7.66
CA ARG A 86 -5.17 8.45 8.58
C ARG A 86 -4.14 9.58 8.65
N HIS A 87 -2.86 9.30 8.44
CA HIS A 87 -1.79 10.30 8.42
C HIS A 87 -1.43 10.78 7.00
N LEU A 88 -1.78 10.02 5.97
CA LEU A 88 -1.81 10.49 4.58
C LEU A 88 -2.88 11.57 4.38
N ARG A 89 -4.05 11.41 5.04
CA ARG A 89 -5.15 12.39 5.04
C ARG A 89 -5.62 12.76 3.62
N ALA A 90 -5.74 11.77 2.74
CA ALA A 90 -6.13 12.05 1.36
C ALA A 90 -7.55 12.65 1.22
N TRP A 91 -8.37 12.60 2.27
CA TRP A 91 -9.71 13.20 2.26
C TRP A 91 -9.73 14.74 2.19
N ASP A 92 -8.61 15.41 2.40
CA ASP A 92 -8.47 16.85 2.27
C ASP A 92 -7.60 17.28 1.07
N PHE A 93 -7.34 16.34 0.14
CA PHE A 93 -6.62 16.64 -1.11
C PHE A 93 -7.51 17.43 -2.07
N THR A 94 -6.88 18.34 -2.79
CA THR A 94 -7.47 19.02 -3.95
C THR A 94 -7.50 18.07 -5.16
N GLU A 95 -8.30 18.37 -6.18
CA GLU A 95 -8.35 17.60 -7.43
C GLU A 95 -6.95 17.54 -8.11
N ALA A 96 -6.18 18.60 -8.04
CA ALA A 96 -4.81 18.62 -8.56
C ALA A 96 -3.85 17.70 -7.78
N GLU A 97 -4.04 17.57 -6.46
CA GLU A 97 -3.29 16.64 -5.63
C GLU A 97 -3.73 15.19 -5.87
N TYR A 98 -5.03 14.93 -6.08
CA TYR A 98 -5.51 13.61 -6.50
C TYR A 98 -4.91 13.19 -7.86
N ALA A 99 -4.90 14.08 -8.84
CA ALA A 99 -4.31 13.79 -10.14
C ALA A 99 -2.81 13.48 -10.00
N TYR A 100 -2.06 14.31 -9.27
CA TYR A 100 -0.64 14.07 -9.04
C TYR A 100 -0.39 12.77 -8.26
N ALA A 101 -1.17 12.50 -7.21
CA ALA A 101 -1.08 11.25 -6.46
C ALA A 101 -1.36 10.03 -7.36
N ASN A 102 -2.34 10.13 -8.25
CA ASN A 102 -2.69 9.03 -9.17
C ASN A 102 -1.54 8.67 -10.11
N ASP A 103 -0.70 9.62 -10.47
CA ASP A 103 0.46 9.40 -11.34
C ASP A 103 1.69 8.86 -10.56
N HIS A 104 1.81 9.17 -9.26
CA HIS A 104 3.04 8.94 -8.51
C HIS A 104 2.92 7.95 -7.33
N LEU A 105 1.73 7.53 -6.93
CA LEU A 105 1.53 6.60 -5.83
C LEU A 105 1.02 5.24 -6.32
N TRP A 106 1.67 4.19 -5.86
CA TRP A 106 1.18 2.81 -5.94
C TRP A 106 0.79 2.29 -4.56
N ILE A 107 -0.35 1.63 -4.48
CA ILE A 107 -0.85 0.96 -3.28
C ILE A 107 -0.84 -0.54 -3.54
N CYS A 108 -0.07 -1.29 -2.73
CA CYS A 108 -0.10 -2.76 -2.78
C CYS A 108 -1.45 -3.29 -2.33
N SER A 109 -1.96 -4.31 -3.01
CA SER A 109 -3.22 -4.97 -2.67
C SER A 109 -3.11 -6.47 -2.91
N PHE A 110 -3.58 -7.30 -1.97
CA PHE A 110 -3.61 -8.74 -2.18
C PHE A 110 -4.74 -9.17 -3.12
N LEU A 111 -5.80 -8.37 -3.27
CA LEU A 111 -6.90 -8.67 -4.19
C LEU A 111 -6.68 -8.06 -5.57
N TYR A 112 -6.26 -6.79 -5.64
CA TYR A 112 -6.14 -6.02 -6.87
C TYR A 112 -4.69 -5.90 -7.39
N GLY A 113 -3.70 -6.48 -6.72
CA GLY A 113 -2.29 -6.37 -7.08
C GLY A 113 -1.69 -5.01 -6.77
N LEU A 114 -1.61 -4.13 -7.76
CA LEU A 114 -1.19 -2.73 -7.63
C LEU A 114 -2.35 -1.81 -8.02
N LEU A 115 -2.63 -0.84 -7.15
CA LEU A 115 -3.67 0.16 -7.33
C LEU A 115 -3.07 1.56 -7.45
N ARG A 116 -3.69 2.38 -8.29
CA ARG A 116 -3.55 3.83 -8.25
C ARG A 116 -4.53 4.42 -7.23
N PRO A 117 -4.27 5.60 -6.65
CA PRO A 117 -5.14 6.25 -5.67
C PRO A 117 -6.60 6.38 -6.08
N MET A 118 -6.86 6.69 -7.35
CA MET A 118 -8.21 6.95 -7.87
C MET A 118 -8.88 5.71 -8.47
N ASP A 119 -8.26 4.54 -8.39
CA ASP A 119 -8.87 3.28 -8.81
C ASP A 119 -10.12 2.99 -7.97
N ARG A 120 -11.22 2.72 -8.65
CA ARG A 120 -12.50 2.37 -7.99
C ARG A 120 -12.46 0.93 -7.51
N ILE A 121 -12.50 0.75 -6.20
CA ILE A 121 -12.43 -0.58 -5.56
C ILE A 121 -13.60 -0.81 -4.61
N LYS A 122 -13.90 -2.08 -4.37
CA LYS A 122 -14.78 -2.55 -3.30
C LYS A 122 -14.00 -2.75 -2.00
N ASN A 123 -14.67 -2.61 -0.88
CA ASN A 123 -14.09 -3.00 0.41
C ASN A 123 -13.92 -4.52 0.46
N TYR A 124 -12.74 -4.96 0.86
CA TYR A 124 -12.38 -6.37 0.95
C TYR A 124 -11.43 -6.62 2.11
N ARG A 125 -11.15 -7.88 2.40
CA ARG A 125 -10.00 -8.29 3.19
C ARG A 125 -9.43 -9.57 2.59
N LEU A 126 -8.13 -9.57 2.33
CA LEU A 126 -7.37 -10.70 1.85
C LEU A 126 -5.97 -10.64 2.46
N GLU A 127 -5.36 -11.80 2.66
CA GLU A 127 -3.99 -11.94 3.18
C GLU A 127 -3.10 -12.58 2.10
N GLY A 128 -1.83 -12.17 2.06
CA GLY A 128 -0.90 -12.65 1.03
C GLY A 128 -0.61 -14.16 1.04
N THR A 129 -0.88 -14.83 2.15
CA THR A 129 -0.72 -16.29 2.30
C THR A 129 -1.92 -17.11 1.85
N VAL A 130 -3.03 -16.46 1.51
CA VAL A 130 -4.23 -17.16 1.02
C VAL A 130 -3.92 -17.79 -0.32
N LYS A 131 -4.40 -19.02 -0.49
CA LYS A 131 -4.30 -19.79 -1.72
C LYS A 131 -5.70 -19.95 -2.29
N LEU A 132 -5.80 -19.81 -3.61
CA LEU A 132 -7.06 -19.97 -4.34
C LEU A 132 -6.92 -21.11 -5.35
N PRO A 133 -7.95 -21.97 -5.52
CA PRO A 133 -7.90 -23.15 -6.39
C PRO A 133 -7.47 -22.82 -7.82
N ASP A 134 -8.07 -21.79 -8.43
CA ASP A 134 -7.77 -21.40 -9.83
C ASP A 134 -6.37 -20.75 -10.01
N ASN A 135 -5.61 -20.62 -8.94
CA ASN A 135 -4.24 -20.12 -8.96
C ASN A 135 -3.23 -21.26 -8.73
N ASP A 136 -3.56 -22.51 -9.05
CA ASP A 136 -2.72 -23.70 -8.82
C ASP A 136 -2.26 -23.82 -7.36
N ASP A 137 -3.13 -23.51 -6.42
CA ASP A 137 -2.83 -23.43 -4.98
C ASP A 137 -1.64 -22.53 -4.61
N ARG A 138 -1.24 -21.62 -5.49
CA ARG A 138 -0.23 -20.62 -5.18
C ARG A 138 -0.78 -19.58 -4.19
N SER A 139 0.08 -19.09 -3.30
CA SER A 139 -0.26 -17.97 -2.45
C SER A 139 -0.48 -16.69 -3.27
N MET A 140 -1.22 -15.71 -2.72
CA MET A 140 -1.37 -14.41 -3.39
C MET A 140 -0.02 -13.73 -3.62
N PHE A 141 0.98 -13.96 -2.76
CA PHE A 141 2.35 -13.50 -3.02
C PHE A 141 2.94 -14.09 -4.30
N ASP A 142 2.82 -15.41 -4.47
CA ASP A 142 3.41 -16.11 -5.61
C ASP A 142 2.64 -15.87 -6.91
N PHE A 143 1.32 -15.69 -6.80
CA PHE A 143 0.47 -15.32 -7.93
C PHE A 143 0.85 -13.94 -8.48
N TRP A 144 0.95 -12.94 -7.60
CA TRP A 144 1.18 -11.55 -8.01
C TRP A 144 2.61 -11.27 -8.44
N LYS A 145 3.60 -11.98 -7.89
CA LYS A 145 5.02 -11.69 -8.09
C LYS A 145 5.44 -11.46 -9.56
N PRO A 146 5.12 -12.35 -10.51
CA PRO A 146 5.53 -12.15 -11.91
C PRO A 146 4.83 -10.92 -12.53
N LEU A 147 3.55 -10.71 -12.23
CA LEU A 147 2.74 -9.64 -12.83
C LEU A 147 3.14 -8.26 -12.31
N LEU A 148 3.33 -8.14 -11.00
CA LEU A 148 3.57 -6.84 -10.37
C LEU A 148 5.01 -6.37 -10.49
N THR A 149 5.97 -7.29 -10.64
CA THR A 149 7.39 -6.92 -10.77
C THR A 149 7.62 -6.06 -12.02
N ASP A 150 7.16 -6.53 -13.18
CA ASP A 150 7.29 -5.79 -14.44
C ASP A 150 6.51 -4.47 -14.38
N ALA A 151 5.26 -4.51 -13.92
CA ALA A 151 4.40 -3.34 -13.83
C ALA A 151 5.00 -2.21 -12.97
N LEU A 152 5.64 -2.57 -11.84
CA LEU A 152 6.28 -1.59 -10.97
C LEU A 152 7.55 -1.03 -11.61
N ILE A 153 8.44 -1.89 -12.11
CA ILE A 153 9.70 -1.47 -12.74
C ILE A 153 9.44 -0.55 -13.92
N ASP A 154 8.52 -0.92 -14.81
CA ASP A 154 8.17 -0.13 -15.99
C ASP A 154 7.64 1.25 -15.59
N SER A 155 6.74 1.30 -14.60
CA SER A 155 6.19 2.56 -14.11
C SER A 155 7.27 3.48 -13.52
N VAL A 156 8.21 2.92 -12.75
CA VAL A 156 9.30 3.70 -12.15
C VAL A 156 10.25 4.22 -13.23
N LYS A 157 10.57 3.38 -14.24
CA LYS A 157 11.45 3.78 -15.37
C LYS A 157 10.81 4.83 -16.29
N GLN A 158 9.49 4.82 -16.43
CA GLN A 158 8.74 5.81 -17.20
C GLN A 158 8.69 7.19 -16.53
N ASP A 159 8.90 7.25 -15.23
CA ASP A 159 9.05 8.48 -14.47
C ASP A 159 10.57 8.86 -14.41
N ASP A 160 11.13 8.98 -13.24
CA ASP A 160 12.51 9.41 -12.99
C ASP A 160 13.47 8.29 -12.58
N GLY A 161 13.01 7.05 -12.59
CA GLY A 161 13.78 5.86 -12.20
C GLY A 161 13.94 5.68 -10.68
N CYS A 162 13.23 6.47 -9.85
CA CYS A 162 13.33 6.44 -8.39
C CYS A 162 12.03 5.97 -7.74
N LEU A 163 12.13 4.98 -6.86
CA LEU A 163 11.06 4.42 -6.04
C LEU A 163 11.29 4.71 -4.56
N VAL A 164 10.35 5.36 -3.88
CA VAL A 164 10.34 5.51 -2.42
C VAL A 164 9.51 4.37 -1.81
N HIS A 165 10.16 3.45 -1.12
CA HIS A 165 9.53 2.29 -0.50
C HIS A 165 8.99 2.63 0.89
N LEU A 166 7.72 2.97 0.97
CA LEU A 166 6.97 3.23 2.21
C LEU A 166 5.99 2.10 2.57
N ALA A 167 6.03 0.98 1.83
CA ALA A 167 5.31 -0.23 2.19
C ALA A 167 6.06 -1.03 3.28
N THR A 168 5.50 -2.14 3.72
CA THR A 168 6.14 -3.05 4.68
C THR A 168 7.01 -4.08 3.97
N ASP A 169 7.94 -4.70 4.70
CA ASP A 169 8.75 -5.82 4.17
C ASP A 169 7.87 -6.98 3.67
N GLU A 170 6.68 -7.18 4.29
CA GLU A 170 5.71 -8.15 3.79
C GLU A 170 5.31 -7.88 2.34
N MET A 171 5.13 -6.62 1.96
CA MET A 171 4.71 -6.23 0.61
C MET A 171 5.81 -6.46 -0.43
N THR A 172 7.08 -6.48 -0.06
CA THR A 172 8.17 -6.78 -1.00
C THR A 172 8.06 -8.21 -1.57
N ARG A 173 7.37 -9.12 -0.87
CA ARG A 173 7.11 -10.49 -1.33
C ARG A 173 6.18 -10.54 -2.55
N LEU A 174 5.41 -9.50 -2.81
CA LEU A 174 4.58 -9.34 -4.02
C LEU A 174 5.41 -9.14 -5.30
N PHE A 175 6.73 -8.96 -5.18
CA PHE A 175 7.65 -8.64 -6.26
C PHE A 175 8.88 -9.56 -6.24
N ASP A 176 9.57 -9.69 -7.33
CA ASP A 176 10.99 -10.03 -7.33
C ASP A 176 11.79 -8.78 -6.88
N TRP A 177 11.87 -8.61 -5.55
CA TRP A 177 12.44 -7.40 -4.95
C TRP A 177 13.93 -7.23 -5.25
N ARG A 178 14.65 -8.34 -5.50
CA ARG A 178 16.06 -8.29 -5.92
C ARG A 178 16.18 -7.68 -7.31
N ARG A 179 15.27 -8.06 -8.21
CA ARG A 179 15.20 -7.50 -9.54
C ARG A 179 14.78 -6.03 -9.53
N VAL A 180 13.78 -5.66 -8.72
CA VAL A 180 13.38 -4.25 -8.53
C VAL A 180 14.59 -3.41 -8.12
N LYS A 181 15.32 -3.80 -7.06
CA LYS A 181 16.52 -3.07 -6.58
C LYS A 181 17.68 -3.02 -7.58
N ARG A 182 17.75 -3.96 -8.50
CA ARG A 182 18.77 -3.97 -9.56
C ARG A 182 18.41 -3.02 -10.71
N GLU A 183 17.13 -2.87 -11.01
CA GLU A 183 16.67 -2.18 -12.22
C GLU A 183 16.23 -0.75 -11.99
N VAL A 184 15.89 -0.36 -10.76
CA VAL A 184 15.50 1.00 -10.40
C VAL A 184 16.15 1.42 -9.08
N LYS A 185 16.32 2.74 -8.88
CA LYS A 185 16.79 3.28 -7.61
C LYS A 185 15.69 3.15 -6.55
N VAL A 186 15.96 2.46 -5.45
CA VAL A 186 15.00 2.32 -4.34
C VAL A 186 15.50 3.10 -3.13
N LEU A 187 14.70 4.04 -2.62
CA LEU A 187 14.95 4.74 -1.36
C LEU A 187 14.05 4.13 -0.28
N GLU A 188 14.63 3.81 0.88
CA GLU A 188 13.97 3.11 1.99
C GLU A 188 13.96 3.97 3.25
N PRO A 189 12.99 4.90 3.43
CA PRO A 189 12.81 5.59 4.70
C PRO A 189 12.46 4.60 5.82
N GLN A 190 13.22 4.63 6.90
CA GLN A 190 13.02 3.80 8.10
C GLN A 190 12.80 4.68 9.32
N PHE A 191 11.88 4.27 10.20
CA PHE A 191 11.44 5.06 11.34
C PHE A 191 11.74 4.31 12.63
N PHE A 192 12.54 4.91 13.49
CA PHE A 192 13.02 4.31 14.74
C PHE A 192 12.67 5.20 15.93
N VAL A 193 12.46 4.56 17.08
CA VAL A 193 12.38 5.22 18.38
C VAL A 193 13.65 4.90 19.12
N CYS A 194 14.23 5.90 19.77
CA CYS A 194 15.40 5.74 20.63
C CYS A 194 14.95 5.27 22.02
N GLU A 195 15.40 4.10 22.45
CA GLU A 195 15.23 3.60 23.83
C GLU A 195 16.62 3.44 24.48
N GLY A 196 17.12 4.50 25.10
CA GLY A 196 18.50 4.56 25.57
C GLY A 196 19.47 4.53 24.39
N GLU A 197 20.36 3.54 24.34
CA GLU A 197 21.33 3.37 23.25
C GLU A 197 20.80 2.53 22.06
N LYS A 198 19.56 2.06 22.12
CA LYS A 198 19.00 1.14 21.11
C LYS A 198 17.93 1.81 20.25
N LEU A 199 18.02 1.56 18.95
CA LEU A 199 16.98 1.92 18.00
C LEU A 199 16.00 0.77 17.85
N LYS A 200 14.69 1.09 17.91
CA LYS A 200 13.59 0.13 17.80
C LYS A 200 12.52 0.63 16.84
N THR A 201 12.04 -0.23 15.99
CA THR A 201 10.86 0.07 15.16
C THR A 201 9.59 -0.17 15.97
N VAL A 202 8.82 0.88 16.22
CA VAL A 202 7.47 0.81 16.80
C VAL A 202 6.48 0.83 15.65
N VAL A 203 5.76 -0.28 15.46
CA VAL A 203 4.92 -0.52 14.26
C VAL A 203 3.89 0.57 14.02
N VAL A 204 3.25 1.09 15.08
CA VAL A 204 2.24 2.15 14.94
C VAL A 204 2.88 3.45 14.45
N TYR A 205 4.01 3.85 15.01
CA TYR A 205 4.72 5.06 14.61
C TYR A 205 5.28 4.96 13.19
N ALA A 206 5.86 3.82 12.84
CA ALA A 206 6.33 3.59 11.47
C ALA A 206 5.18 3.72 10.43
N LYS A 207 3.97 3.25 10.76
CA LYS A 207 2.80 3.42 9.89
C LYS A 207 2.36 4.88 9.80
N MET A 208 2.35 5.60 10.91
CA MET A 208 2.04 7.04 10.94
C MET A 208 2.99 7.82 10.02
N CYS A 209 4.29 7.64 10.26
CA CYS A 209 5.33 8.33 9.48
C CYS A 209 5.30 7.99 7.99
N ARG A 210 5.03 6.72 7.61
CA ARG A 210 4.87 6.34 6.21
C ARG A 210 3.71 7.09 5.53
N GLY A 211 2.58 7.22 6.21
CA GLY A 211 1.45 7.99 5.71
C GLY A 211 1.76 9.48 5.58
N ALA A 212 2.34 10.08 6.63
CA ALA A 212 2.73 11.48 6.65
C ALA A 212 3.81 11.80 5.59
N MET A 213 4.81 10.91 5.41
CA MET A 213 5.84 11.07 4.38
C MET A 213 5.25 10.93 2.97
N THR A 214 4.31 10.00 2.76
CA THR A 214 3.59 9.91 1.47
C THR A 214 2.90 11.25 1.16
N ARG A 215 2.18 11.82 2.13
CA ARG A 215 1.56 13.14 1.97
C ARG A 215 2.59 14.22 1.67
N TYR A 216 3.68 14.26 2.43
CA TYR A 216 4.74 15.25 2.26
C TYR A 216 5.34 15.23 0.85
N ILE A 217 5.64 14.02 0.33
CA ILE A 217 6.16 13.85 -1.04
C ILE A 217 5.16 14.35 -2.07
N LEU A 218 3.88 13.94 -1.94
CA LEU A 218 2.84 14.27 -2.92
C LEU A 218 2.52 15.76 -2.95
N GLN A 219 2.32 16.39 -1.80
CA GLN A 219 1.96 17.81 -1.72
C GLN A 219 3.10 18.74 -2.13
N ASN A 220 4.34 18.39 -1.82
CA ASN A 220 5.51 19.18 -2.19
C ASN A 220 6.12 18.75 -3.52
N ARG A 221 5.59 17.70 -4.18
CA ARG A 221 6.06 17.16 -5.46
C ARG A 221 7.56 16.91 -5.48
N LEU A 222 8.07 16.26 -4.42
CA LEU A 222 9.51 16.04 -4.23
C LEU A 222 10.11 15.20 -5.36
N LYS A 223 11.35 15.51 -5.71
CA LYS A 223 12.07 14.85 -6.82
C LYS A 223 13.42 14.28 -6.42
N THR A 224 13.98 14.73 -5.31
CA THR A 224 15.34 14.34 -4.90
C THR A 224 15.38 13.63 -3.55
N ARG A 225 16.45 12.88 -3.34
CA ARG A 225 16.73 12.24 -2.05
C ARG A 225 16.93 13.28 -0.93
N GLU A 226 17.57 14.37 -1.25
CA GLU A 226 17.91 15.47 -0.33
C GLU A 226 16.63 16.13 0.20
N GLU A 227 15.63 16.34 -0.67
CA GLU A 227 14.32 16.87 -0.24
C GLU A 227 13.60 15.93 0.72
N LEU A 228 13.77 14.60 0.58
CA LEU A 228 13.20 13.63 1.53
C LEU A 228 13.83 13.77 2.92
N THR A 229 15.11 14.13 3.02
CA THR A 229 15.79 14.27 4.31
C THR A 229 15.32 15.47 5.13
N ALA A 230 14.63 16.42 4.51
CA ALA A 230 13.99 17.55 5.20
C ALA A 230 12.64 17.18 5.86
N PHE A 231 12.15 15.97 5.64
CA PHE A 231 10.92 15.49 6.30
C PHE A 231 11.08 15.45 7.82
N SER A 232 10.09 16.00 8.52
CA SER A 232 9.94 15.91 9.96
C SER A 232 8.48 15.69 10.31
N TYR A 233 8.19 14.81 11.24
CA TYR A 233 6.83 14.50 11.67
C TYR A 233 6.81 13.93 13.08
N GLU A 234 6.00 14.52 13.99
CA GLU A 234 5.86 14.06 15.40
C GLU A 234 7.22 13.78 16.05
N GLU A 235 8.14 14.75 15.95
CA GLU A 235 9.51 14.68 16.47
C GLU A 235 10.43 13.63 15.81
N PHE A 236 9.97 12.93 14.75
CA PHE A 236 10.85 12.14 13.90
C PHE A 236 11.65 13.05 12.97
N HIS A 237 12.97 12.93 13.05
CA HIS A 237 13.91 13.69 12.21
C HIS A 237 14.93 12.79 11.53
N TYR A 238 15.42 13.22 10.37
CA TYR A 238 16.48 12.50 9.67
C TYR A 238 17.79 12.49 10.47
N ARG A 239 18.33 11.29 10.69
CA ARG A 239 19.58 11.07 11.45
C ARG A 239 20.48 10.09 10.68
N PRO A 240 21.34 10.60 9.76
CA PRO A 240 22.15 9.75 8.88
C PRO A 240 23.16 8.89 9.62
N ASP A 241 23.56 9.29 10.82
CA ASP A 241 24.50 8.62 11.73
C ASP A 241 23.84 7.57 12.65
N ALA A 242 22.51 7.48 12.66
CA ALA A 242 21.77 6.60 13.57
C ALA A 242 21.98 5.09 13.27
N ILE A 243 22.30 4.75 12.05
CA ILE A 243 22.59 3.37 11.62
C ILE A 243 23.83 3.33 10.72
N PRO A 244 24.51 2.17 10.56
CA PRO A 244 25.59 2.05 9.60
C PRO A 244 25.18 2.54 8.22
N ALA A 245 26.00 3.35 7.58
CA ALA A 245 25.70 4.01 6.32
C ALA A 245 25.30 3.00 5.23
N ARG A 246 24.09 3.16 4.72
CA ARG A 246 23.58 2.48 3.53
C ARG A 246 22.98 3.54 2.62
N PRO A 247 23.46 3.67 1.37
CA PRO A 247 23.09 4.79 0.50
C PRO A 247 21.57 4.86 0.21
N ASP A 248 20.89 3.71 0.23
CA ASP A 248 19.46 3.63 -0.11
C ASP A 248 18.55 3.80 1.13
N VAL A 249 19.08 3.75 2.35
CA VAL A 249 18.30 3.84 3.59
C VAL A 249 18.36 5.26 4.15
N LEU A 250 17.19 5.74 4.56
CA LEU A 250 17.00 7.06 5.17
C LEU A 250 16.45 6.86 6.59
N PRO A 251 17.31 6.87 7.64
CA PRO A 251 16.84 6.71 9.01
C PRO A 251 16.23 8.00 9.54
N PHE A 252 15.02 7.91 10.06
CA PHE A 252 14.33 8.95 10.82
C PHE A 252 14.15 8.46 12.25
N VAL A 253 14.55 9.27 13.22
CA VAL A 253 14.60 8.87 14.64
C VAL A 253 13.76 9.83 15.47
N LEU A 254 12.96 9.27 16.37
CA LEU A 254 12.32 9.93 17.50
C LEU A 254 13.22 9.72 18.72
N GLU A 255 13.71 10.82 19.29
CA GLU A 255 14.58 10.85 20.48
C GLU A 255 13.80 10.87 21.79
#